data_afd7c58a0bcc47e56f3e660e0a85a1fd
#
_entry.id   afd7c58a0bcc47e56f3e660e0a85a1fd
#
_cell.length_a   1.000
_cell.length_b   1.000
_cell.length_c   1.000
_cell.angle_alpha   90.00
_cell.angle_beta   90.00
_cell.angle_gamma   90.00
#
_symmetry.space_group_name_H-M   'P 1'
#
loop_
_entity.id
_entity.type
_entity.pdbx_description
1 polymer ?
#
loop_
_entity_poly.entity_id
_entity_poly.type
_entity_poly.pdbx_seq_one_letter_code
_entity_poly.pdbx_strand_id
1 'polypeptide(L)'
;MQGRDKWCAKLTSAFLRKWWFVLGCAILLLLTGIFCAIFFMKLVGLYIDHELVLREGSQTFDWWAHPPVRPFVQVYVYNVTNADEFLNNGSKPVLDELGPYVYSEEWEKVNITDNLNGTLSFHYKRTYTFRPDLSRGLDDDAVVVPNIPMLSATSQSKHAARFLRLAMASIMDILKIKPFVEVSVGQLLWGYEDPLLKLAKDVVPKEQKLPYEEFGLFYGKNGTSPDVVTMFTGATGMAKYGIINRYNMKEKLQHWTTDECNSIAGSDGSIFPPHITKNSTLAVYDKDLCRLLPLRFLKEVSISGIQGYRFTPPEDVFADNEHNKCFCPAGPPCAPNGLFNVSLCQYDSPIMLSFPHFYLADPKLREAVEGISPPDPERHRLFIDVQPEMGIAMRARARIQINLAVSQVVDIKQVANFPDIVFPILWFEEGIDELPEQVKSLLRLATQVPPVARNALSYGLSAIGILLILLAVTCLIRSSHRQSTLRLEGHVVAKPPPTTSPSKDSNGYELNSRR
;
A
#
# COMPACT_ATOMS: atom_id res chain seq x y z
N MET A 1 -75.58 16.70 34.04
CA MET A 1 -74.64 17.49 33.29
C MET A 1 -73.18 17.23 33.64
N GLN A 2 -72.81 16.88 34.86
CA GLN A 2 -71.38 16.66 35.29
C GLN A 2 -70.65 15.45 34.69
N GLY A 3 -71.36 14.41 34.18
CA GLY A 3 -70.74 13.21 33.61
C GLY A 3 -70.17 13.41 32.18
N ARG A 4 -70.79 14.29 31.38
CA ARG A 4 -70.44 14.54 29.98
C ARG A 4 -69.18 15.40 29.84
N ASP A 5 -68.97 16.33 30.77
CA ASP A 5 -67.78 17.19 30.78
C ASP A 5 -66.52 16.45 31.23
N LYS A 6 -66.60 15.50 32.15
CA LYS A 6 -65.49 14.61 32.55
C LYS A 6 -65.08 13.66 31.43
N TRP A 7 -66.01 13.22 30.59
CA TRP A 7 -65.77 12.32 29.47
C TRP A 7 -65.04 13.07 28.30
N CYS A 8 -65.48 14.28 27.96
CA CYS A 8 -64.85 15.14 26.98
C CYS A 8 -63.44 15.55 27.43
N ALA A 9 -63.19 15.87 28.70
CA ALA A 9 -61.89 16.20 29.24
C ALA A 9 -60.91 14.99 29.20
N LYS A 10 -61.38 13.77 29.45
CA LYS A 10 -60.57 12.54 29.30
C LYS A 10 -60.21 12.25 27.85
N LEU A 11 -61.11 12.42 26.89
CA LEU A 11 -60.86 12.24 25.46
C LEU A 11 -59.86 13.26 24.90
N THR A 12 -59.99 14.53 25.32
CA THR A 12 -59.02 15.59 24.92
C THR A 12 -57.64 15.38 25.53
N SER A 13 -57.56 14.95 26.80
CA SER A 13 -56.25 14.64 27.43
C SER A 13 -55.57 13.42 26.81
N ALA A 14 -56.33 12.37 26.46
CA ALA A 14 -55.80 11.20 25.75
C ALA A 14 -55.33 11.55 24.34
N PHE A 15 -56.07 12.41 23.62
CA PHE A 15 -55.70 12.92 22.29
C PHE A 15 -54.41 13.78 22.35
N LEU A 16 -54.31 14.74 23.27
CA LEU A 16 -53.15 15.56 23.49
C LEU A 16 -51.92 14.71 23.89
N ARG A 17 -52.07 13.73 24.78
CA ARG A 17 -50.98 12.82 25.17
C ARG A 17 -50.46 12.01 24.00
N LYS A 18 -51.32 11.61 23.04
CA LYS A 18 -50.94 10.90 21.82
C LYS A 18 -50.07 11.77 20.89
N TRP A 19 -50.43 13.05 20.74
CA TRP A 19 -49.64 13.99 19.90
C TRP A 19 -48.33 14.42 20.55
N TRP A 20 -48.24 14.54 21.87
CA TRP A 20 -46.98 14.77 22.57
C TRP A 20 -46.02 13.58 22.40
N PHE A 21 -46.55 12.35 22.40
CA PHE A 21 -45.77 11.15 22.11
C PHE A 21 -45.24 11.18 20.67
N VAL A 22 -46.06 11.50 19.67
CA VAL A 22 -45.65 11.66 18.27
C VAL A 22 -44.58 12.73 18.14
N LEU A 23 -44.72 13.86 18.81
CA LEU A 23 -43.72 14.93 18.81
C LEU A 23 -42.40 14.47 19.42
N GLY A 24 -42.41 13.73 20.52
CA GLY A 24 -41.24 13.13 21.13
C GLY A 24 -40.50 12.18 20.17
N CYS A 25 -41.23 11.28 19.51
CA CYS A 25 -40.67 10.37 18.50
C CYS A 25 -40.08 11.15 17.29
N ALA A 26 -40.76 12.21 16.84
CA ALA A 26 -40.31 13.03 15.72
C ALA A 26 -39.00 13.78 16.05
N ILE A 27 -38.90 14.33 17.27
CA ILE A 27 -37.66 14.96 17.75
C ILE A 27 -36.53 13.93 17.84
N LEU A 28 -36.80 12.73 18.35
CA LEU A 28 -35.81 11.65 18.41
C LEU A 28 -35.31 11.27 17.03
N LEU A 29 -36.19 11.12 16.04
CA LEU A 29 -35.80 10.83 14.65
C LEU A 29 -34.94 11.93 14.06
N LEU A 30 -35.31 13.20 14.30
CA LEU A 30 -34.50 14.35 13.83
C LEU A 30 -33.10 14.33 14.46
N LEU A 31 -33.00 14.14 15.78
CA LEU A 31 -31.73 14.07 16.50
C LEU A 31 -30.89 12.87 16.03
N THR A 32 -31.52 11.72 15.78
CA THR A 32 -30.83 10.54 15.22
C THR A 32 -30.32 10.82 13.81
N GLY A 33 -31.09 11.49 12.95
CA GLY A 33 -30.65 11.93 11.62
C GLY A 33 -29.43 12.85 11.68
N ILE A 34 -29.43 13.82 12.59
CA ILE A 34 -28.30 14.74 12.81
C ILE A 34 -27.08 13.97 13.37
N PHE A 35 -27.29 13.07 14.31
CA PHE A 35 -26.24 12.21 14.84
C PHE A 35 -25.60 11.38 13.73
N CYS A 36 -26.39 10.75 12.86
CA CYS A 36 -25.89 10.00 11.70
C CYS A 36 -25.10 10.92 10.75
N ALA A 37 -25.55 12.14 10.49
CA ALA A 37 -24.84 13.08 9.63
C ALA A 37 -23.42 13.39 10.14
N ILE A 38 -23.21 13.48 11.44
CA ILE A 38 -21.95 13.90 12.08
C ILE A 38 -21.05 12.71 12.40
N PHE A 39 -21.61 11.64 12.96
CA PHE A 39 -20.83 10.58 13.58
C PHE A 39 -20.76 9.27 12.77
N PHE A 40 -21.68 9.04 11.83
CA PHE A 40 -21.78 7.75 11.12
C PHE A 40 -20.45 7.34 10.45
N MET A 41 -19.82 8.25 9.69
CA MET A 41 -18.55 7.93 9.01
C MET A 41 -17.40 7.68 9.99
N LYS A 42 -17.39 8.36 11.15
CA LYS A 42 -16.39 8.11 12.19
C LYS A 42 -16.54 6.72 12.81
N LEU A 43 -17.79 6.30 13.06
CA LEU A 43 -18.08 4.97 13.59
C LEU A 43 -17.74 3.87 12.59
N VAL A 44 -18.03 4.10 11.31
CA VAL A 44 -17.64 3.16 10.24
C VAL A 44 -16.12 3.07 10.14
N GLY A 45 -15.40 4.20 10.18
CA GLY A 45 -13.93 4.20 10.19
C GLY A 45 -13.35 3.39 11.35
N LEU A 46 -13.86 3.60 12.57
CA LEU A 46 -13.43 2.81 13.75
C LEU A 46 -13.73 1.31 13.60
N TYR A 47 -14.86 0.96 12.98
CA TYR A 47 -15.19 -0.43 12.69
C TYR A 47 -14.23 -1.03 11.65
N ILE A 48 -13.94 -0.30 10.57
CA ILE A 48 -12.97 -0.72 9.56
C ILE A 48 -11.59 -0.90 10.20
N ASP A 49 -11.12 0.06 10.99
CA ASP A 49 -9.82 -0.04 11.69
C ASP A 49 -9.77 -1.28 12.58
N HIS A 50 -10.86 -1.60 13.27
CA HIS A 50 -10.94 -2.81 14.09
C HIS A 50 -10.84 -4.10 13.27
N GLU A 51 -11.49 -4.16 12.09
CA GLU A 51 -11.46 -5.31 11.20
C GLU A 51 -10.11 -5.46 10.44
N LEU A 52 -9.37 -4.35 10.24
CA LEU A 52 -8.06 -4.38 9.60
C LEU A 52 -6.97 -4.96 10.50
N VAL A 53 -7.12 -4.93 11.82
CA VAL A 53 -6.10 -5.48 12.74
C VAL A 53 -5.82 -6.94 12.42
N LEU A 54 -4.54 -7.28 12.18
CA LEU A 54 -4.11 -8.66 11.92
C LEU A 54 -4.24 -9.50 13.18
N ARG A 55 -5.32 -10.27 13.27
CA ARG A 55 -5.61 -11.20 14.37
C ARG A 55 -5.83 -12.59 13.81
N GLU A 56 -5.20 -13.59 14.41
CA GLU A 56 -5.40 -14.99 14.04
C GLU A 56 -6.89 -15.34 13.99
N GLY A 57 -7.31 -16.02 12.92
CA GLY A 57 -8.70 -16.38 12.65
C GLY A 57 -9.57 -15.25 12.05
N SER A 58 -9.04 -14.05 11.80
CA SER A 58 -9.73 -13.01 11.04
C SER A 58 -9.50 -13.18 9.54
N GLN A 59 -10.49 -12.76 8.72
CA GLN A 59 -10.35 -12.77 7.26
C GLN A 59 -9.18 -11.89 6.78
N THR A 60 -8.94 -10.77 7.44
CA THR A 60 -7.82 -9.88 7.14
C THR A 60 -6.48 -10.58 7.36
N PHE A 61 -6.36 -11.35 8.45
CA PHE A 61 -5.16 -12.14 8.72
C PHE A 61 -4.95 -13.23 7.67
N ASP A 62 -6.00 -13.98 7.32
CA ASP A 62 -5.92 -15.05 6.33
C ASP A 62 -5.50 -14.52 4.95
N TRP A 63 -6.06 -13.39 4.52
CA TRP A 63 -5.69 -12.75 3.26
C TRP A 63 -4.32 -12.07 3.30
N TRP A 64 -3.86 -11.64 4.45
CA TRP A 64 -2.51 -11.12 4.63
C TRP A 64 -1.48 -12.26 4.60
N ALA A 65 -1.78 -13.42 5.23
CA ALA A 65 -0.91 -14.59 5.25
C ALA A 65 -0.86 -15.29 3.89
N HIS A 66 -2.01 -15.43 3.24
CA HIS A 66 -2.21 -16.08 1.94
C HIS A 66 -2.97 -15.13 1.00
N PRO A 67 -2.30 -14.13 0.42
CA PRO A 67 -2.96 -13.13 -0.41
C PRO A 67 -3.68 -13.78 -1.59
N PRO A 68 -4.99 -13.56 -1.79
CA PRO A 68 -5.73 -14.16 -2.88
C PRO A 68 -5.47 -13.47 -4.23
N VAL A 69 -4.28 -12.92 -4.43
CA VAL A 69 -3.83 -12.25 -5.64
C VAL A 69 -2.92 -13.16 -6.45
N ARG A 70 -2.77 -12.87 -7.73
CA ARG A 70 -1.84 -13.58 -8.61
C ARG A 70 -0.81 -12.57 -9.15
N PRO A 71 0.27 -12.37 -8.40
CA PRO A 71 1.36 -11.53 -8.86
C PRO A 71 2.09 -12.20 -10.04
N PHE A 72 2.85 -11.39 -10.74
CA PHE A 72 3.71 -11.85 -11.81
C PHE A 72 5.03 -11.09 -11.82
N VAL A 73 6.06 -11.73 -12.37
CA VAL A 73 7.30 -11.07 -12.78
C VAL A 73 7.46 -11.21 -14.29
N GLN A 74 7.70 -10.08 -14.94
CA GLN A 74 8.05 -10.02 -16.37
C GLN A 74 9.51 -9.59 -16.45
N VAL A 75 10.35 -10.41 -17.06
CA VAL A 75 11.79 -10.15 -17.20
C VAL A 75 12.12 -9.82 -18.64
N TYR A 76 12.95 -8.80 -18.82
CA TYR A 76 13.50 -8.38 -20.11
C TYR A 76 15.02 -8.41 -20.01
N VAL A 77 15.66 -9.26 -20.80
CA VAL A 77 17.11 -9.49 -20.77
C VAL A 77 17.79 -8.73 -21.90
N TYR A 78 18.90 -8.08 -21.61
CA TYR A 78 19.74 -7.45 -22.62
C TYR A 78 20.78 -8.46 -23.14
N ASN A 79 20.51 -9.03 -24.32
CA ASN A 79 21.42 -9.91 -25.02
C ASN A 79 22.50 -9.12 -25.75
N VAL A 80 23.77 -9.43 -25.53
CA VAL A 80 24.92 -8.79 -26.18
C VAL A 80 25.19 -9.43 -27.54
N THR A 81 25.04 -8.68 -28.61
CA THR A 81 25.14 -9.22 -29.98
C THR A 81 26.53 -9.10 -30.58
N ASN A 82 27.39 -8.22 -30.03
CA ASN A 82 28.73 -7.92 -30.59
C ASN A 82 29.85 -8.09 -29.54
N ALA A 83 29.77 -9.08 -28.68
CA ALA A 83 30.72 -9.29 -27.57
C ALA A 83 32.18 -9.32 -28.02
N ASP A 84 32.50 -10.00 -29.14
CA ASP A 84 33.85 -10.10 -29.68
C ASP A 84 34.35 -8.75 -30.24
N GLU A 85 33.52 -8.00 -30.93
CA GLU A 85 33.86 -6.67 -31.47
C GLU A 85 34.09 -5.66 -30.34
N PHE A 86 33.25 -5.72 -29.31
CA PHE A 86 33.38 -4.90 -28.11
C PHE A 86 34.75 -5.16 -27.42
N LEU A 87 35.10 -6.42 -27.20
CA LEU A 87 36.34 -6.80 -26.50
C LEU A 87 37.61 -6.51 -27.30
N ASN A 88 37.57 -6.70 -28.63
CA ASN A 88 38.75 -6.63 -29.47
C ASN A 88 38.95 -5.27 -30.17
N ASN A 89 37.86 -4.61 -30.55
CA ASN A 89 37.88 -3.40 -31.38
C ASN A 89 37.55 -2.12 -30.62
N GLY A 90 37.10 -2.24 -29.34
CA GLY A 90 36.67 -1.08 -28.54
C GLY A 90 35.35 -0.42 -29.04
N SER A 91 34.55 -1.15 -29.82
CA SER A 91 33.21 -0.69 -30.21
C SER A 91 32.29 -0.64 -29.00
N LYS A 92 31.19 0.15 -29.05
CA LYS A 92 30.17 0.12 -28.00
C LYS A 92 29.51 -1.24 -27.98
N PRO A 93 29.04 -1.71 -26.79
CA PRO A 93 28.23 -2.92 -26.73
C PRO A 93 26.88 -2.67 -27.39
N VAL A 94 26.48 -3.59 -28.26
CA VAL A 94 25.15 -3.61 -28.92
C VAL A 94 24.26 -4.60 -28.22
N LEU A 95 23.13 -4.13 -27.72
CA LEU A 95 22.22 -4.87 -26.90
C LEU A 95 20.89 -5.10 -27.65
N ASP A 96 20.37 -6.31 -27.56
CA ASP A 96 19.04 -6.67 -28.01
C ASP A 96 18.17 -7.01 -26.79
N GLU A 97 17.06 -6.28 -26.63
CA GLU A 97 16.13 -6.48 -25.51
C GLU A 97 15.19 -7.64 -25.84
N LEU A 98 15.39 -8.76 -25.18
CA LEU A 98 14.58 -9.97 -25.28
C LEU A 98 13.56 -10.06 -24.16
N GLY A 99 12.34 -10.53 -24.48
CA GLY A 99 11.27 -10.69 -23.49
C GLY A 99 9.96 -10.04 -23.93
N PRO A 100 8.92 -10.01 -23.06
CA PRO A 100 8.96 -10.47 -21.66
C PRO A 100 9.05 -12.00 -21.53
N TYR A 101 9.84 -12.45 -20.55
CA TYR A 101 9.77 -13.79 -19.97
C TYR A 101 8.94 -13.68 -18.70
N VAL A 102 7.80 -14.38 -18.66
CA VAL A 102 6.79 -14.17 -17.60
C VAL A 102 6.76 -15.34 -16.65
N TYR A 103 6.80 -15.02 -15.36
CA TYR A 103 6.63 -15.97 -14.27
C TYR A 103 5.43 -15.55 -13.44
N SER A 104 4.51 -16.48 -13.16
CA SER A 104 3.48 -16.27 -12.13
C SER A 104 4.09 -16.50 -10.76
N GLU A 105 3.66 -15.70 -9.79
CA GLU A 105 4.07 -15.83 -8.40
C GLU A 105 2.92 -16.27 -7.50
N GLU A 106 3.27 -17.02 -6.46
CA GLU A 106 2.42 -17.27 -5.32
C GLU A 106 3.13 -16.75 -4.08
N TRP A 107 2.43 -15.93 -3.31
CA TRP A 107 2.97 -15.32 -2.09
C TRP A 107 2.31 -15.92 -0.85
N GLU A 108 3.14 -16.33 0.08
CA GLU A 108 2.70 -16.83 1.38
C GLU A 108 3.58 -16.25 2.49
N LYS A 109 2.99 -16.04 3.66
CA LYS A 109 3.73 -15.79 4.90
C LYS A 109 3.62 -17.04 5.76
N VAL A 110 4.76 -17.64 6.08
CA VAL A 110 4.84 -18.94 6.77
C VAL A 110 5.57 -18.80 8.11
N ASN A 111 5.44 -19.81 8.98
CA ASN A 111 6.04 -19.82 10.31
C ASN A 111 5.67 -18.57 11.12
N ILE A 112 4.39 -18.17 11.05
CA ILE A 112 3.89 -16.96 11.70
C ILE A 112 3.86 -17.17 13.21
N THR A 113 4.41 -16.21 13.95
CA THR A 113 4.44 -16.21 15.42
C THR A 113 3.91 -14.87 15.94
N ASP A 114 2.92 -14.91 16.82
CA ASP A 114 2.46 -13.72 17.55
C ASP A 114 3.42 -13.44 18.72
N ASN A 115 4.02 -12.25 18.73
CA ASN A 115 4.95 -11.82 19.77
C ASN A 115 4.24 -11.24 21.00
N LEU A 116 2.90 -11.23 21.05
CA LEU A 116 2.05 -10.74 22.15
C LEU A 116 2.26 -9.25 22.52
N ASN A 117 2.90 -8.49 21.63
CA ASN A 117 3.19 -7.06 21.80
C ASN A 117 2.61 -6.21 20.64
N GLY A 118 1.68 -6.78 19.89
CA GLY A 118 1.08 -6.17 18.70
C GLY A 118 1.94 -6.27 17.44
N THR A 119 2.86 -7.26 17.41
CA THR A 119 3.66 -7.59 16.23
C THR A 119 3.59 -9.08 15.91
N LEU A 120 3.75 -9.42 14.63
CA LEU A 120 3.90 -10.78 14.12
C LEU A 120 5.28 -10.95 13.51
N SER A 121 5.91 -12.12 13.75
CA SER A 121 7.15 -12.54 13.09
C SER A 121 6.84 -13.67 12.11
N PHE A 122 7.44 -13.62 10.92
CA PHE A 122 7.15 -14.59 9.86
C PHE A 122 8.29 -14.66 8.83
N HIS A 123 8.22 -15.65 7.94
CA HIS A 123 9.05 -15.77 6.75
C HIS A 123 8.20 -15.57 5.50
N TYR A 124 8.76 -14.92 4.47
CA TYR A 124 8.16 -14.94 3.15
C TYR A 124 8.45 -16.29 2.47
N LYS A 125 7.44 -16.83 1.82
CA LYS A 125 7.57 -17.92 0.86
C LYS A 125 7.02 -17.46 -0.47
N ARG A 126 7.83 -17.55 -1.52
CA ARG A 126 7.45 -17.21 -2.88
C ARG A 126 7.67 -18.41 -3.78
N THR A 127 6.71 -18.70 -4.64
CA THR A 127 6.83 -19.79 -5.63
C THR A 127 6.69 -19.17 -7.01
N TYR A 128 7.69 -19.39 -7.85
CA TYR A 128 7.72 -18.88 -9.22
C TYR A 128 7.45 -20.02 -10.21
N THR A 129 6.58 -19.77 -11.17
CA THR A 129 6.25 -20.73 -12.22
C THR A 129 6.30 -20.03 -13.57
N PHE A 130 7.15 -20.50 -14.48
CA PHE A 130 7.25 -19.97 -15.84
C PHE A 130 5.94 -20.10 -16.61
N ARG A 131 5.58 -19.05 -17.36
CA ARG A 131 4.35 -18.94 -18.14
C ARG A 131 4.66 -18.77 -19.61
N PRO A 132 4.87 -19.88 -20.36
CA PRO A 132 5.19 -19.82 -21.78
C PRO A 132 4.05 -19.21 -22.61
N ASP A 133 2.80 -19.32 -22.14
CA ASP A 133 1.61 -18.73 -22.75
C ASP A 133 1.55 -17.21 -22.70
N LEU A 134 2.30 -16.57 -21.79
CA LEU A 134 2.40 -15.12 -21.61
C LEU A 134 3.76 -14.56 -22.04
N SER A 135 4.73 -15.43 -22.27
CA SER A 135 6.11 -15.07 -22.64
C SER A 135 6.26 -14.93 -24.16
N ARG A 136 7.21 -14.08 -24.59
CA ARG A 136 7.60 -14.00 -26.02
C ARG A 136 8.64 -15.04 -26.41
N GLY A 137 9.36 -15.60 -25.45
CA GLY A 137 10.38 -16.62 -25.64
C GLY A 137 10.23 -17.77 -24.67
N LEU A 138 11.16 -18.69 -24.69
CA LEU A 138 11.24 -19.84 -23.81
C LEU A 138 12.28 -19.61 -22.71
N ASP A 139 12.12 -20.28 -21.59
CA ASP A 139 13.06 -20.24 -20.46
C ASP A 139 14.47 -20.75 -20.84
N ASP A 140 14.51 -21.61 -21.90
CA ASP A 140 15.72 -22.18 -22.47
C ASP A 140 16.38 -21.30 -23.56
N ASP A 141 15.83 -20.13 -23.89
CA ASP A 141 16.42 -19.24 -24.88
C ASP A 141 17.82 -18.84 -24.45
N ALA A 142 18.79 -19.04 -25.35
CA ALA A 142 20.19 -18.70 -25.09
C ALA A 142 20.41 -17.18 -25.22
N VAL A 143 21.12 -16.63 -24.25
CA VAL A 143 21.48 -15.22 -24.17
C VAL A 143 22.96 -15.06 -23.85
N VAL A 144 23.61 -14.09 -24.50
CA VAL A 144 25.00 -13.69 -24.21
C VAL A 144 24.95 -12.49 -23.26
N VAL A 145 25.48 -12.67 -22.06
CA VAL A 145 25.44 -11.65 -21.00
C VAL A 145 26.83 -11.45 -20.39
N PRO A 146 27.13 -10.31 -19.76
CA PRO A 146 28.33 -10.12 -18.97
C PRO A 146 28.46 -11.22 -17.90
N ASN A 147 29.66 -11.78 -17.76
CA ASN A 147 29.99 -12.73 -16.71
C ASN A 147 30.07 -12.00 -15.37
N ILE A 148 28.94 -11.91 -14.66
CA ILE A 148 28.80 -11.12 -13.43
C ILE A 148 29.77 -11.59 -12.35
N PRO A 149 29.93 -12.90 -12.02
CA PRO A 149 30.92 -13.34 -11.06
C PRO A 149 32.34 -12.88 -11.39
N MET A 150 32.78 -13.08 -12.62
CA MET A 150 34.11 -12.68 -13.08
C MET A 150 34.31 -11.15 -13.02
N LEU A 151 33.38 -10.38 -13.60
CA LEU A 151 33.48 -8.93 -13.68
C LEU A 151 33.36 -8.27 -12.29
N SER A 152 32.61 -8.87 -11.37
CA SER A 152 32.58 -8.45 -9.98
C SER A 152 33.90 -8.68 -9.28
N ALA A 153 34.48 -9.88 -9.42
CA ALA A 153 35.78 -10.21 -8.84
C ALA A 153 36.90 -9.33 -9.38
N THR A 154 36.93 -9.07 -10.72
CA THR A 154 37.93 -8.16 -11.32
C THR A 154 37.76 -6.74 -10.84
N SER A 155 36.55 -6.19 -10.81
CA SER A 155 36.28 -4.83 -10.35
C SER A 155 36.66 -4.63 -8.88
N GLN A 156 36.35 -5.57 -8.01
CA GLN A 156 36.77 -5.56 -6.60
C GLN A 156 38.30 -5.62 -6.45
N SER A 157 38.99 -6.33 -7.35
CA SER A 157 40.46 -6.43 -7.33
C SER A 157 41.20 -5.15 -7.74
N LYS A 158 40.51 -4.15 -8.28
CA LYS A 158 41.12 -2.88 -8.79
C LYS A 158 42.08 -2.24 -7.80
N HIS A 159 41.73 -2.27 -6.52
CA HIS A 159 42.52 -1.70 -5.42
C HIS A 159 43.41 -2.72 -4.69
N ALA A 160 43.41 -3.98 -5.13
CA ALA A 160 44.27 -5.01 -4.55
C ALA A 160 45.72 -4.86 -5.00
N ALA A 161 46.66 -5.48 -4.30
CA ALA A 161 48.05 -5.51 -4.68
C ALA A 161 48.24 -6.17 -6.06
N ARG A 162 49.19 -5.65 -6.87
CA ARG A 162 49.38 -6.13 -8.24
C ARG A 162 49.59 -7.62 -8.37
N PHE A 163 50.33 -8.23 -7.44
CA PHE A 163 50.59 -9.67 -7.48
C PHE A 163 49.29 -10.49 -7.33
N LEU A 164 48.31 -9.99 -6.54
CA LEU A 164 47.01 -10.65 -6.40
C LEU A 164 46.16 -10.56 -7.69
N ARG A 165 46.22 -9.38 -8.38
CA ARG A 165 45.55 -9.23 -9.68
C ARG A 165 46.16 -10.18 -10.73
N LEU A 166 47.51 -10.32 -10.77
CA LEU A 166 48.19 -11.24 -11.67
C LEU A 166 47.86 -12.71 -11.33
N ALA A 167 47.79 -13.07 -10.05
CA ALA A 167 47.36 -14.41 -9.63
C ALA A 167 45.93 -14.69 -10.07
N MET A 168 45.02 -13.73 -9.90
CA MET A 168 43.62 -13.84 -10.36
C MET A 168 43.55 -14.00 -11.89
N ALA A 169 44.31 -13.21 -12.65
CA ALA A 169 44.40 -13.33 -14.10
C ALA A 169 44.86 -14.72 -14.53
N SER A 170 45.86 -15.28 -13.83
CA SER A 170 46.37 -16.64 -14.10
C SER A 170 45.31 -17.70 -13.81
N ILE A 171 44.56 -17.57 -12.74
CA ILE A 171 43.42 -18.47 -12.38
C ILE A 171 42.36 -18.42 -13.49
N MET A 172 41.97 -17.21 -13.92
CA MET A 172 40.98 -17.04 -14.98
C MET A 172 41.44 -17.65 -16.31
N ASP A 173 42.74 -17.57 -16.62
CA ASP A 173 43.33 -18.22 -17.81
C ASP A 173 43.28 -19.75 -17.72
N ILE A 174 43.65 -20.33 -16.57
CA ILE A 174 43.62 -21.78 -16.34
C ILE A 174 42.15 -22.30 -16.44
N LEU A 175 41.22 -21.57 -15.89
CA LEU A 175 39.80 -21.92 -15.92
C LEU A 175 39.09 -21.53 -17.23
N LYS A 176 39.82 -20.84 -18.16
CA LYS A 176 39.31 -20.35 -19.46
C LYS A 176 38.05 -19.46 -19.32
N ILE A 177 38.00 -18.66 -18.27
CA ILE A 177 36.87 -17.78 -17.99
C ILE A 177 36.87 -16.61 -18.96
N LYS A 178 35.68 -16.29 -19.49
CA LYS A 178 35.48 -15.18 -20.45
C LYS A 178 34.62 -14.09 -19.81
N PRO A 179 34.78 -12.82 -20.27
CA PRO A 179 33.97 -11.67 -19.77
C PRO A 179 32.50 -11.75 -20.13
N PHE A 180 32.16 -12.51 -21.16
CA PHE A 180 30.76 -12.82 -21.53
C PHE A 180 30.53 -14.31 -21.47
N VAL A 181 29.33 -14.68 -21.04
CA VAL A 181 28.87 -16.09 -20.99
C VAL A 181 27.58 -16.24 -21.79
N GLU A 182 27.45 -17.39 -22.43
CA GLU A 182 26.20 -17.80 -23.05
C GLU A 182 25.48 -18.77 -22.09
N VAL A 183 24.29 -18.38 -21.66
CA VAL A 183 23.46 -19.14 -20.70
C VAL A 183 22.01 -19.06 -21.15
N SER A 184 21.15 -19.95 -20.66
CA SER A 184 19.72 -19.77 -20.89
C SER A 184 19.14 -18.67 -19.97
N VAL A 185 17.99 -18.12 -20.35
CA VAL A 185 17.28 -17.12 -19.52
C VAL A 185 16.99 -17.70 -18.14
N GLY A 186 16.49 -18.95 -18.08
CA GLY A 186 16.25 -19.64 -16.82
C GLY A 186 17.51 -19.81 -15.97
N GLN A 187 18.64 -20.15 -16.60
CA GLN A 187 19.94 -20.24 -15.91
C GLN A 187 20.39 -18.88 -15.38
N LEU A 188 20.29 -17.80 -16.17
CA LEU A 188 20.64 -16.45 -15.71
C LEU A 188 19.83 -16.01 -14.49
N LEU A 189 18.58 -16.41 -14.43
CA LEU A 189 17.68 -16.02 -13.32
C LEU A 189 17.81 -16.94 -12.11
N TRP A 190 17.72 -18.25 -12.32
CA TRP A 190 17.52 -19.21 -11.21
C TRP A 190 18.78 -19.94 -10.79
N GLY A 191 19.81 -19.95 -11.62
CA GLY A 191 21.13 -20.49 -11.27
C GLY A 191 21.81 -21.30 -12.36
N TYR A 192 23.12 -21.14 -12.44
CA TYR A 192 24.04 -21.98 -13.21
C TYR A 192 25.36 -22.12 -12.47
N GLU A 193 26.07 -23.22 -12.72
CA GLU A 193 27.39 -23.46 -12.14
C GLU A 193 28.41 -22.48 -12.72
N ASP A 194 29.08 -21.71 -11.87
CA ASP A 194 30.19 -20.83 -12.26
C ASP A 194 31.52 -21.34 -11.70
N PRO A 195 32.57 -21.49 -12.55
CA PRO A 195 33.87 -22.01 -12.13
C PRO A 195 34.56 -21.17 -11.04
N LEU A 196 34.38 -19.83 -11.03
CA LEU A 196 34.96 -18.98 -9.99
C LEU A 196 34.27 -19.15 -8.66
N LEU A 197 32.93 -19.22 -8.63
CA LEU A 197 32.19 -19.47 -7.40
C LEU A 197 32.53 -20.85 -6.82
N LYS A 198 32.67 -21.85 -7.68
CA LYS A 198 33.09 -23.19 -7.26
C LYS A 198 34.48 -23.18 -6.64
N LEU A 199 35.44 -22.49 -7.26
CA LEU A 199 36.79 -22.32 -6.69
C LEU A 199 36.77 -21.51 -5.39
N ALA A 200 36.01 -20.41 -5.35
CA ALA A 200 35.88 -19.55 -4.16
C ALA A 200 35.37 -20.32 -2.94
N LYS A 201 34.48 -21.29 -3.14
CA LYS A 201 33.97 -22.17 -2.07
C LYS A 201 35.09 -22.91 -1.34
N ASP A 202 36.15 -23.30 -2.05
CA ASP A 202 37.25 -24.08 -1.48
C ASP A 202 38.36 -23.22 -0.87
N VAL A 203 38.56 -22.00 -1.39
CA VAL A 203 39.70 -21.13 -1.05
C VAL A 203 39.36 -19.99 -0.09
N VAL A 204 38.11 -19.48 -0.11
CA VAL A 204 37.70 -18.33 0.71
C VAL A 204 37.36 -18.78 2.14
N PRO A 205 37.79 -18.03 3.20
CA PRO A 205 37.42 -18.29 4.57
C PRO A 205 35.91 -18.34 4.78
N LYS A 206 35.44 -19.18 5.73
CA LYS A 206 34.00 -19.42 5.97
C LYS A 206 33.20 -18.15 6.21
N GLU A 207 33.81 -17.15 6.85
CA GLU A 207 33.21 -15.86 7.21
C GLU A 207 32.95 -14.95 6.00
N GLN A 208 33.64 -15.21 4.89
CA GLN A 208 33.55 -14.45 3.64
C GLN A 208 32.95 -15.26 2.49
N LYS A 209 32.53 -16.50 2.76
CA LYS A 209 31.90 -17.35 1.73
C LYS A 209 30.56 -16.76 1.31
N LEU A 210 30.34 -16.73 0.00
CA LEU A 210 29.02 -16.52 -0.55
C LEU A 210 28.10 -17.66 -0.12
N PRO A 211 26.86 -17.40 0.28
CA PRO A 211 25.92 -18.44 0.68
C PRO A 211 25.40 -19.29 -0.50
N TYR A 212 25.90 -19.02 -1.71
CA TYR A 212 25.42 -19.60 -2.95
C TYR A 212 26.47 -20.51 -3.59
N GLU A 213 26.04 -21.63 -4.17
CA GLU A 213 26.90 -22.57 -4.92
C GLU A 213 26.83 -22.32 -6.42
N GLU A 214 25.75 -21.68 -6.87
CA GLU A 214 25.47 -21.32 -8.25
C GLU A 214 25.23 -19.81 -8.35
N PHE A 215 25.41 -19.26 -9.52
CA PHE A 215 25.09 -17.87 -9.80
C PHE A 215 23.75 -17.76 -10.52
N GLY A 216 22.88 -16.89 -10.03
CA GLY A 216 21.62 -16.50 -10.66
C GLY A 216 21.08 -15.23 -10.02
N LEU A 217 20.51 -14.33 -10.81
CA LEU A 217 20.04 -13.02 -10.31
C LEU A 217 18.85 -13.15 -9.35
N PHE A 218 18.08 -14.23 -9.47
CA PHE A 218 16.98 -14.58 -8.57
C PHE A 218 17.25 -15.88 -7.80
N TYR A 219 18.51 -16.34 -7.78
CA TYR A 219 18.88 -17.54 -7.04
C TYR A 219 18.49 -17.42 -5.56
N GLY A 220 17.89 -18.47 -5.03
CA GLY A 220 17.41 -18.50 -3.63
C GLY A 220 16.13 -17.71 -3.36
N LYS A 221 15.52 -17.06 -4.35
CA LYS A 221 14.22 -16.36 -4.18
C LYS A 221 13.02 -17.30 -4.28
N ASN A 222 13.17 -18.46 -4.93
CA ASN A 222 12.11 -19.46 -5.03
C ASN A 222 12.10 -20.33 -3.78
N GLY A 223 10.98 -20.39 -3.06
CA GLY A 223 10.82 -21.09 -1.81
C GLY A 223 10.72 -20.19 -0.58
N THR A 224 11.00 -20.74 0.59
CA THR A 224 10.94 -20.00 1.86
C THR A 224 12.23 -19.22 2.09
N SER A 225 12.10 -17.90 2.24
CA SER A 225 13.22 -17.03 2.60
C SER A 225 13.75 -17.38 3.99
N PRO A 226 15.07 -17.42 4.20
CA PRO A 226 15.63 -17.56 5.54
C PRO A 226 15.42 -16.32 6.43
N ASP A 227 15.08 -15.19 5.82
CA ASP A 227 14.91 -13.92 6.53
C ASP A 227 13.66 -13.90 7.40
N VAL A 228 13.80 -13.43 8.63
CA VAL A 228 12.69 -13.23 9.57
C VAL A 228 12.25 -11.77 9.55
N VAL A 229 10.98 -11.54 9.25
CA VAL A 229 10.38 -10.19 9.26
C VAL A 229 9.44 -10.09 10.47
N THR A 230 9.54 -9.01 11.22
CA THR A 230 8.60 -8.67 12.29
C THR A 230 7.84 -7.41 11.91
N MET A 231 6.50 -7.46 11.91
CA MET A 231 5.61 -6.40 11.42
C MET A 231 4.55 -6.06 12.46
N PHE A 232 4.16 -4.79 12.55
CA PHE A 232 3.07 -4.35 13.41
C PHE A 232 1.71 -4.75 12.86
N THR A 233 0.85 -5.29 13.73
CA THR A 233 -0.49 -5.77 13.39
C THR A 233 -1.55 -4.68 13.31
N GLY A 234 -1.27 -3.47 13.80
CA GLY A 234 -2.26 -2.41 14.03
C GLY A 234 -2.91 -2.46 15.42
N ALA A 235 -2.73 -3.52 16.21
CA ALA A 235 -3.33 -3.65 17.54
C ALA A 235 -2.88 -2.56 18.53
N THR A 236 -1.66 -2.04 18.39
CA THR A 236 -1.12 -0.93 19.18
C THR A 236 -1.41 0.45 18.59
N GLY A 237 -2.08 0.50 17.43
CA GLY A 237 -2.46 1.72 16.73
C GLY A 237 -2.29 1.61 15.23
N MET A 238 -3.29 2.08 14.49
CA MET A 238 -3.34 1.95 13.03
C MET A 238 -2.26 2.75 12.29
N ALA A 239 -1.65 3.74 12.92
CA ALA A 239 -0.51 4.48 12.35
C ALA A 239 0.73 3.61 12.10
N LYS A 240 0.81 2.43 12.73
CA LYS A 240 1.90 1.46 12.54
C LYS A 240 1.44 0.20 11.78
N TYR A 241 0.19 0.11 11.38
CA TYR A 241 -0.35 -1.04 10.66
C TYR A 241 0.46 -1.37 9.41
N GLY A 242 0.93 -2.62 9.29
CA GLY A 242 1.72 -3.08 8.15
C GLY A 242 3.17 -2.54 8.09
N ILE A 243 3.63 -1.81 9.11
CA ILE A 243 5.01 -1.30 9.15
C ILE A 243 5.94 -2.36 9.74
N ILE A 244 7.07 -2.58 9.08
CA ILE A 244 8.12 -3.48 9.53
C ILE A 244 8.79 -2.89 10.78
N ASN A 245 8.82 -3.70 11.85
CA ASN A 245 9.47 -3.38 13.12
C ASN A 245 10.92 -3.89 13.16
N ARG A 246 11.14 -5.13 12.68
CA ARG A 246 12.46 -5.77 12.66
C ARG A 246 12.64 -6.59 11.38
N TYR A 247 13.88 -6.61 10.91
CA TYR A 247 14.33 -7.48 9.84
C TYR A 247 15.55 -8.25 10.34
N ASN A 248 15.50 -9.59 10.34
CA ASN A 248 16.51 -10.46 10.93
C ASN A 248 16.90 -10.04 12.36
N MET A 249 15.88 -9.79 13.20
CA MET A 249 15.99 -9.36 14.61
C MET A 249 16.57 -7.95 14.83
N LYS A 250 16.95 -7.22 13.76
CA LYS A 250 17.50 -5.86 13.83
C LYS A 250 16.41 -4.82 13.57
N GLU A 251 16.45 -3.71 14.27
CA GLU A 251 15.53 -2.57 14.10
C GLU A 251 16.00 -1.58 13.03
N LYS A 252 17.27 -1.69 12.62
CA LYS A 252 17.93 -0.85 11.60
C LYS A 252 18.96 -1.68 10.84
N LEU A 253 19.23 -1.28 9.61
CA LEU A 253 20.38 -1.73 8.85
C LEU A 253 21.68 -1.15 9.45
N GLN A 254 22.83 -1.61 8.91
CA GLN A 254 24.17 -1.17 9.30
C GLN A 254 25.04 -0.87 8.09
N HIS A 255 24.43 -0.65 6.93
CA HIS A 255 25.14 -0.47 5.67
C HIS A 255 25.42 1.00 5.35
N TRP A 256 24.54 1.90 5.81
CA TRP A 256 24.54 3.30 5.43
C TRP A 256 25.10 4.20 6.52
N THR A 257 25.50 5.42 6.15
CA THR A 257 26.24 6.32 7.05
C THR A 257 25.40 6.96 8.14
N THR A 258 24.08 7.02 7.98
CA THR A 258 23.17 7.63 8.98
C THR A 258 22.10 6.65 9.45
N ASP A 259 21.58 6.87 10.63
CA ASP A 259 20.49 6.10 11.23
C ASP A 259 19.20 6.18 10.39
N GLU A 260 18.92 7.33 9.80
CA GLU A 260 17.76 7.58 8.96
C GLU A 260 17.78 6.72 7.70
N CYS A 261 18.95 6.64 7.04
CA CYS A 261 19.13 5.83 5.84
C CYS A 261 19.22 4.33 6.14
N ASN A 262 19.55 3.96 7.36
CA ASN A 262 19.48 2.58 7.85
C ASN A 262 18.09 2.18 8.35
N SER A 263 17.09 3.06 8.29
CA SER A 263 15.72 2.74 8.73
C SER A 263 15.07 1.67 7.86
N ILE A 264 14.35 0.75 8.50
CA ILE A 264 13.52 -0.29 7.86
C ILE A 264 12.02 -0.07 8.10
N ALA A 265 11.66 1.04 8.77
CA ALA A 265 10.29 1.33 9.20
C ALA A 265 9.39 1.72 8.01
N GLY A 266 9.14 0.80 7.12
CA GLY A 266 8.25 0.89 5.97
C GLY A 266 7.34 -0.31 5.86
N SER A 267 6.40 -0.27 4.94
CA SER A 267 5.57 -1.41 4.54
C SER A 267 6.34 -2.37 3.64
N ASP A 268 5.86 -3.59 3.48
CA ASP A 268 6.30 -4.54 2.45
C ASP A 268 5.66 -4.26 1.07
N GLY A 269 4.87 -3.20 0.94
CA GLY A 269 4.17 -2.82 -0.29
C GLY A 269 2.76 -3.42 -0.43
N SER A 270 2.38 -4.40 0.39
CA SER A 270 1.05 -5.04 0.30
C SER A 270 -0.04 -4.27 1.04
N ILE A 271 0.28 -3.78 2.24
CA ILE A 271 -0.62 -3.01 3.11
C ILE A 271 0.12 -1.81 3.71
N PHE A 272 -0.60 -0.72 3.94
CA PHE A 272 -0.10 0.53 4.51
C PHE A 272 -0.99 0.99 5.66
N PRO A 273 -0.50 1.86 6.56
CA PRO A 273 -1.37 2.53 7.51
C PRO A 273 -2.57 3.16 6.81
N PRO A 274 -3.81 2.94 7.29
CA PRO A 274 -5.03 3.47 6.65
C PRO A 274 -5.15 4.99 6.78
N HIS A 275 -6.25 5.56 6.22
CA HIS A 275 -6.52 7.00 6.21
C HIS A 275 -5.47 7.83 5.47
N ILE A 276 -5.00 7.30 4.34
CA ILE A 276 -4.00 7.93 3.48
C ILE A 276 -4.58 9.18 2.82
N THR A 277 -3.84 10.27 2.85
CA THR A 277 -4.17 11.53 2.17
C THR A 277 -3.24 11.79 0.99
N LYS A 278 -3.58 12.76 0.15
CA LYS A 278 -2.70 13.20 -0.95
C LYS A 278 -1.36 13.78 -0.50
N ASN A 279 -1.27 14.21 0.76
CA ASN A 279 -0.04 14.72 1.36
C ASN A 279 0.77 13.65 2.09
N SER A 280 0.24 12.42 2.20
CA SER A 280 0.94 11.31 2.83
C SER A 280 2.13 10.87 1.97
N THR A 281 3.23 10.53 2.62
CA THR A 281 4.35 9.82 2.01
C THR A 281 4.29 8.37 2.48
N LEU A 282 4.17 7.43 1.55
CA LEU A 282 4.28 6.00 1.85
C LEU A 282 5.76 5.62 1.80
N ALA A 283 6.16 4.65 2.60
CA ALA A 283 7.50 4.09 2.56
C ALA A 283 7.41 2.57 2.39
N VAL A 284 8.14 2.04 1.42
CA VAL A 284 8.29 0.60 1.20
C VAL A 284 9.72 0.21 1.54
N TYR A 285 9.89 -0.77 2.41
CA TYR A 285 11.18 -1.39 2.64
C TYR A 285 11.36 -2.56 1.69
N ASP A 286 12.42 -2.53 0.93
CA ASP A 286 12.83 -3.62 0.05
C ASP A 286 14.24 -4.09 0.43
N LYS A 287 14.39 -5.40 0.65
CA LYS A 287 15.66 -5.99 1.09
C LYS A 287 16.74 -5.97 0.02
N ASP A 288 16.37 -6.04 -1.25
CA ASP A 288 17.32 -6.06 -2.37
C ASP A 288 17.83 -4.65 -2.66
N LEU A 289 17.02 -3.61 -2.37
CA LEU A 289 17.43 -2.22 -2.35
C LEU A 289 18.17 -1.84 -1.06
N CYS A 290 17.98 -2.59 0.03
CA CYS A 290 18.50 -2.27 1.37
C CYS A 290 18.18 -0.86 1.84
N ARG A 291 17.01 -0.33 1.49
CA ARG A 291 16.57 1.00 1.91
C ARG A 291 15.06 1.12 1.91
N LEU A 292 14.59 2.16 2.56
CA LEU A 292 13.22 2.62 2.37
C LEU A 292 13.10 3.34 1.02
N LEU A 293 12.13 2.95 0.22
CA LEU A 293 11.73 3.65 -0.98
C LEU A 293 10.55 4.57 -0.64
N PRO A 294 10.73 5.90 -0.61
CA PRO A 294 9.64 6.83 -0.38
C PRO A 294 8.76 6.91 -1.63
N LEU A 295 7.45 6.95 -1.42
CA LEU A 295 6.45 7.08 -2.47
C LEU A 295 5.58 8.30 -2.19
N ARG A 296 5.40 9.18 -3.18
CA ARG A 296 4.59 10.39 -3.11
C ARG A 296 3.39 10.29 -4.04
N PHE A 297 2.31 10.97 -3.67
CA PHE A 297 1.10 11.06 -4.47
C PHE A 297 1.38 11.63 -5.86
N LEU A 298 0.89 10.92 -6.89
CA LEU A 298 0.97 11.36 -8.28
C LEU A 298 -0.39 11.81 -8.82
N LYS A 299 -1.41 10.96 -8.69
CA LYS A 299 -2.76 11.23 -9.22
C LYS A 299 -3.83 10.35 -8.56
N GLU A 300 -5.07 10.75 -8.70
CA GLU A 300 -6.23 9.91 -8.40
C GLU A 300 -6.41 8.86 -9.49
N VAL A 301 -6.88 7.67 -9.11
CA VAL A 301 -7.16 6.56 -10.02
C VAL A 301 -8.49 5.92 -9.65
N SER A 302 -9.13 5.27 -10.63
CA SER A 302 -10.30 4.43 -10.40
C SER A 302 -10.06 3.08 -11.03
N ILE A 303 -10.06 2.02 -10.21
CA ILE A 303 -9.82 0.64 -10.64
C ILE A 303 -11.10 -0.16 -10.37
N SER A 304 -11.73 -0.66 -11.42
CA SER A 304 -13.01 -1.40 -11.32
C SER A 304 -14.08 -0.66 -10.51
N GLY A 305 -14.10 0.71 -10.62
CA GLY A 305 -15.02 1.58 -9.89
C GLY A 305 -14.61 1.92 -8.45
N ILE A 306 -13.50 1.38 -7.94
CA ILE A 306 -12.96 1.69 -6.60
C ILE A 306 -12.00 2.87 -6.75
N GLN A 307 -12.21 3.92 -5.94
CA GLN A 307 -11.34 5.09 -5.92
C GLN A 307 -10.05 4.78 -5.17
N GLY A 308 -8.93 5.27 -5.70
CA GLY A 308 -7.61 5.08 -5.12
C GLY A 308 -6.66 6.22 -5.47
N TYR A 309 -5.49 6.17 -4.87
CA TYR A 309 -4.40 7.10 -5.10
C TYR A 309 -3.20 6.38 -5.67
N ARG A 310 -2.62 6.93 -6.74
CA ARG A 310 -1.35 6.45 -7.29
C ARG A 310 -0.20 7.15 -6.58
N PHE A 311 0.71 6.33 -6.08
CA PHE A 311 1.97 6.77 -5.50
C PHE A 311 3.15 6.29 -6.35
N THR A 312 4.20 7.11 -6.43
CA THR A 312 5.42 6.83 -7.19
C THR A 312 6.64 7.36 -6.42
N PRO A 313 7.83 6.80 -6.59
CA PRO A 313 9.04 7.41 -6.06
C PRO A 313 9.22 8.85 -6.58
N PRO A 314 9.79 9.76 -5.77
CA PRO A 314 10.23 11.07 -6.26
C PRO A 314 11.19 10.91 -7.43
N GLU A 315 11.20 11.87 -8.36
CA GLU A 315 12.08 11.81 -9.54
C GLU A 315 13.58 11.84 -9.18
N ASP A 316 13.89 12.39 -8.02
CA ASP A 316 15.25 12.51 -7.47
C ASP A 316 15.63 11.39 -6.49
N VAL A 317 14.86 10.29 -6.43
CA VAL A 317 15.07 9.20 -5.47
C VAL A 317 16.45 8.53 -5.58
N PHE A 318 17.02 8.49 -6.77
CA PHE A 318 18.37 7.99 -7.07
C PHE A 318 19.31 9.09 -7.58
N ALA A 319 19.00 10.36 -7.29
CA ALA A 319 19.88 11.46 -7.68
C ALA A 319 21.04 11.64 -6.68
N ASP A 320 22.17 12.14 -7.17
CA ASP A 320 23.27 12.61 -6.32
C ASP A 320 22.91 13.98 -5.72
N ASN A 321 22.28 13.96 -4.55
CA ASN A 321 21.85 15.13 -3.81
C ASN A 321 22.10 14.97 -2.31
N GLU A 322 21.94 16.02 -1.52
CA GLU A 322 22.19 16.02 -0.07
C GLU A 322 21.42 14.91 0.68
N HIS A 323 20.18 14.61 0.26
CA HIS A 323 19.34 13.60 0.92
C HIS A 323 19.82 12.17 0.66
N ASN A 324 20.47 11.94 -0.46
CA ASN A 324 20.96 10.62 -0.86
C ASN A 324 22.45 10.38 -0.54
N LYS A 325 23.18 11.39 -0.04
CA LYS A 325 24.61 11.25 0.31
C LYS A 325 24.90 10.14 1.32
N CYS A 326 23.96 9.87 2.21
CA CYS A 326 24.09 8.80 3.18
C CYS A 326 24.17 7.40 2.56
N PHE A 327 23.64 7.24 1.33
CA PHE A 327 23.69 6.01 0.56
C PHE A 327 24.93 5.86 -0.31
N CYS A 328 25.94 6.69 -0.11
CA CYS A 328 27.23 6.66 -0.82
C CYS A 328 28.25 5.85 -0.02
N PRO A 329 28.47 4.55 -0.30
CA PRO A 329 29.18 3.66 0.63
C PRO A 329 30.66 4.02 0.82
N ALA A 330 31.31 4.53 -0.22
CA ALA A 330 32.75 4.88 -0.20
C ALA A 330 33.00 6.40 -0.08
N GLY A 331 31.95 7.19 0.19
CA GLY A 331 32.03 8.65 0.08
C GLY A 331 32.03 9.15 -1.38
N PRO A 332 32.11 10.47 -1.59
CA PRO A 332 32.14 11.03 -2.94
C PRO A 332 33.38 10.58 -3.77
N PRO A 333 33.22 10.36 -5.10
CA PRO A 333 32.01 10.55 -5.87
C PRO A 333 31.00 9.41 -5.68
N CYS A 334 29.71 9.78 -5.51
CA CYS A 334 28.62 8.82 -5.48
C CYS A 334 28.37 8.21 -6.87
N ALA A 335 27.43 7.26 -6.94
CA ALA A 335 26.99 6.74 -8.23
C ALA A 335 26.42 7.87 -9.11
N PRO A 336 26.54 7.79 -10.46
CA PRO A 336 25.90 8.74 -11.36
C PRO A 336 24.41 8.90 -11.09
N ASN A 337 23.85 10.09 -11.42
CA ASN A 337 22.43 10.36 -11.28
C ASN A 337 21.57 9.27 -11.89
N GLY A 338 20.56 8.82 -11.15
CA GLY A 338 19.63 7.77 -11.55
C GLY A 338 20.11 6.35 -11.29
N LEU A 339 21.28 6.19 -10.70
CA LEU A 339 21.81 4.90 -10.24
C LEU A 339 21.84 4.81 -8.72
N PHE A 340 21.55 3.65 -8.22
CA PHE A 340 21.63 3.33 -6.80
C PHE A 340 22.61 2.16 -6.58
N ASN A 341 23.70 2.43 -5.85
CA ASN A 341 24.73 1.45 -5.54
C ASN A 341 24.28 0.54 -4.38
N VAL A 342 24.03 -0.73 -4.66
CA VAL A 342 23.62 -1.73 -3.67
C VAL A 342 24.75 -2.69 -3.26
N SER A 343 26.00 -2.40 -3.61
CA SER A 343 27.13 -3.31 -3.37
C SER A 343 27.24 -3.78 -1.93
N LEU A 344 27.04 -2.90 -0.94
CA LEU A 344 27.10 -3.25 0.48
C LEU A 344 26.07 -4.31 0.91
N CYS A 345 25.01 -4.48 0.15
CA CYS A 345 23.94 -5.45 0.40
C CYS A 345 24.04 -6.67 -0.51
N GLN A 346 24.92 -6.61 -1.50
CA GLN A 346 25.09 -7.63 -2.54
C GLN A 346 26.53 -8.17 -2.53
N TYR A 347 27.06 -8.45 -1.34
CA TYR A 347 28.38 -9.07 -1.14
C TYR A 347 29.52 -8.30 -1.83
N ASP A 348 29.48 -6.98 -1.75
CA ASP A 348 30.39 -6.05 -2.42
C ASP A 348 30.44 -6.18 -3.95
N SER A 349 29.50 -6.92 -4.56
CA SER A 349 29.35 -6.95 -6.01
C SER A 349 28.98 -5.56 -6.52
N PRO A 350 29.59 -5.05 -7.61
CA PRO A 350 29.38 -3.70 -8.12
C PRO A 350 28.04 -3.59 -8.87
N ILE A 351 26.97 -4.01 -8.21
CA ILE A 351 25.60 -3.95 -8.73
C ILE A 351 25.05 -2.55 -8.52
N MET A 352 24.52 -1.97 -9.59
CA MET A 352 23.82 -0.70 -9.61
C MET A 352 22.38 -0.93 -10.03
N LEU A 353 21.43 -0.36 -9.29
CA LEU A 353 20.02 -0.39 -9.65
C LEU A 353 19.60 0.93 -10.29
N SER A 354 18.70 0.88 -11.26
CA SER A 354 18.06 2.03 -11.88
C SER A 354 16.61 1.72 -12.22
N PHE A 355 15.87 2.71 -12.67
CA PHE A 355 14.64 2.42 -13.40
C PHE A 355 14.96 1.91 -14.80
N PRO A 356 14.05 1.12 -15.42
CA PRO A 356 14.29 0.56 -16.75
C PRO A 356 14.65 1.62 -17.81
N HIS A 357 15.51 1.24 -18.75
CA HIS A 357 16.01 2.10 -19.82
C HIS A 357 16.69 3.38 -19.31
N PHE A 358 17.24 3.34 -18.08
CA PHE A 358 17.81 4.49 -17.40
C PHE A 358 16.82 5.67 -17.27
N TYR A 359 15.53 5.37 -17.05
CA TYR A 359 14.52 6.39 -16.80
C TYR A 359 14.89 7.24 -15.58
N LEU A 360 14.86 8.56 -15.70
CA LEU A 360 15.31 9.55 -14.69
C LEU A 360 16.81 9.47 -14.36
N ALA A 361 17.63 8.87 -15.23
CA ALA A 361 19.06 8.79 -15.04
C ALA A 361 19.84 9.70 -16.03
N ASP A 362 21.16 9.85 -15.79
CA ASP A 362 22.04 10.61 -16.70
C ASP A 362 21.98 9.98 -18.12
N PRO A 363 21.65 10.74 -19.16
CA PRO A 363 21.62 10.26 -20.55
C PRO A 363 22.89 9.56 -21.02
N LYS A 364 24.04 9.92 -20.47
CA LYS A 364 25.34 9.30 -20.79
C LYS A 364 25.36 7.80 -20.52
N LEU A 365 24.58 7.32 -19.54
CA LEU A 365 24.51 5.89 -19.23
C LEU A 365 23.92 5.10 -20.40
N ARG A 366 22.87 5.63 -21.01
CA ARG A 366 22.26 5.01 -22.20
C ARG A 366 23.11 5.19 -23.46
N GLU A 367 23.80 6.34 -23.58
CA GLU A 367 24.73 6.63 -24.71
C GLU A 367 25.96 5.75 -24.71
N ALA A 368 26.33 5.14 -23.58
CA ALA A 368 27.45 4.21 -23.46
C ALA A 368 27.23 2.87 -24.17
N VAL A 369 25.99 2.54 -24.47
CA VAL A 369 25.54 1.29 -25.12
C VAL A 369 24.66 1.61 -26.33
N GLU A 370 24.49 0.65 -27.23
CA GLU A 370 23.56 0.73 -28.35
C GLU A 370 22.40 -0.28 -28.16
N GLY A 371 21.25 -0.02 -28.78
CA GLY A 371 20.08 -0.93 -28.76
C GLY A 371 19.05 -0.67 -27.67
N ILE A 372 19.35 0.18 -26.67
CA ILE A 372 18.37 0.55 -25.64
C ILE A 372 17.48 1.71 -26.14
N SER A 373 16.20 1.46 -26.22
CA SER A 373 15.20 2.48 -26.62
C SER A 373 15.11 3.62 -25.59
N PRO A 374 14.65 4.83 -25.99
CA PRO A 374 14.42 5.92 -25.05
C PRO A 374 13.46 5.53 -23.91
N PRO A 375 13.68 6.06 -22.68
CA PRO A 375 12.79 5.79 -21.56
C PRO A 375 11.38 6.37 -21.80
N ASP A 376 10.38 5.59 -21.40
CA ASP A 376 8.97 5.96 -21.46
C ASP A 376 8.38 5.95 -20.04
N PRO A 377 7.85 7.07 -19.52
CA PRO A 377 7.26 7.12 -18.17
C PRO A 377 6.13 6.12 -17.92
N GLU A 378 5.32 5.81 -18.93
CA GLU A 378 4.20 4.85 -18.75
C GLU A 378 4.71 3.39 -18.65
N ARG A 379 5.79 3.07 -19.32
CA ARG A 379 6.38 1.73 -19.33
C ARG A 379 7.45 1.51 -18.26
N HIS A 380 8.14 2.57 -17.82
CA HIS A 380 9.33 2.42 -16.97
C HIS A 380 9.20 3.02 -15.57
N ARG A 381 8.11 3.76 -15.28
CA ARG A 381 7.85 4.33 -13.96
C ARG A 381 7.33 3.25 -13.00
N LEU A 382 7.94 3.17 -11.83
CA LEU A 382 7.41 2.41 -10.70
C LEU A 382 6.21 3.13 -10.08
N PHE A 383 5.13 2.40 -9.77
CA PHE A 383 4.00 2.95 -9.05
C PHE A 383 3.24 1.90 -8.23
N ILE A 384 2.49 2.38 -7.23
CA ILE A 384 1.52 1.61 -6.47
C ILE A 384 0.21 2.41 -6.42
N ASP A 385 -0.90 1.77 -6.74
CA ASP A 385 -2.26 2.29 -6.58
C ASP A 385 -2.84 1.74 -5.28
N VAL A 386 -3.19 2.62 -4.34
CA VAL A 386 -3.63 2.26 -2.99
C VAL A 386 -5.04 2.77 -2.73
N GLN A 387 -5.86 1.95 -2.09
CA GLN A 387 -7.15 2.40 -1.55
C GLN A 387 -6.89 3.17 -0.24
N PRO A 388 -7.22 4.48 -0.16
CA PRO A 388 -6.70 5.34 0.90
C PRO A 388 -7.31 5.09 2.29
N GLU A 389 -8.59 4.72 2.40
CA GLU A 389 -9.24 4.51 3.70
C GLU A 389 -8.72 3.25 4.41
N MET A 390 -8.35 2.22 3.65
CA MET A 390 -7.94 0.91 4.19
C MET A 390 -6.44 0.64 4.07
N GLY A 391 -5.70 1.44 3.29
CA GLY A 391 -4.26 1.24 3.07
C GLY A 391 -3.90 -0.02 2.26
N ILE A 392 -4.83 -0.57 1.46
CA ILE A 392 -4.63 -1.79 0.68
C ILE A 392 -4.11 -1.45 -0.71
N ALA A 393 -3.02 -2.07 -1.13
CA ALA A 393 -2.53 -1.98 -2.50
C ALA A 393 -3.51 -2.67 -3.46
N MET A 394 -4.00 -1.93 -4.47
CA MET A 394 -4.95 -2.43 -5.46
C MET A 394 -4.27 -2.86 -6.76
N ARG A 395 -3.18 -2.21 -7.10
CA ARG A 395 -2.37 -2.45 -8.30
C ARG A 395 -0.97 -1.96 -8.04
N ALA A 396 0.03 -2.71 -8.46
CA ALA A 396 1.42 -2.33 -8.33
C ALA A 396 2.20 -2.67 -9.60
N ARG A 397 3.21 -1.86 -9.89
CA ARG A 397 4.24 -2.10 -10.90
C ARG A 397 5.58 -1.67 -10.30
N ALA A 398 6.29 -2.63 -9.70
CA ALA A 398 7.67 -2.44 -9.28
C ALA A 398 8.58 -2.72 -10.47
N ARG A 399 9.27 -1.70 -10.95
CA ARG A 399 10.09 -1.74 -12.18
C ARG A 399 11.51 -1.35 -11.84
N ILE A 400 12.42 -2.28 -11.97
CA ILE A 400 13.83 -2.10 -11.62
C ILE A 400 14.71 -2.71 -12.72
N GLN A 401 15.81 -2.02 -13.05
CA GLN A 401 16.86 -2.49 -13.93
C GLN A 401 18.11 -2.81 -13.10
N ILE A 402 18.68 -3.98 -13.35
CA ILE A 402 19.94 -4.42 -12.75
C ILE A 402 21.06 -4.09 -13.73
N ASN A 403 22.07 -3.37 -13.23
CA ASN A 403 23.25 -3.00 -13.97
C ASN A 403 24.51 -3.44 -13.22
N LEU A 404 25.58 -3.70 -13.94
CA LEU A 404 26.90 -4.01 -13.40
C LEU A 404 27.86 -2.87 -13.68
N ALA A 405 28.43 -2.26 -12.64
CA ALA A 405 29.51 -1.27 -12.80
C ALA A 405 30.84 -1.98 -13.01
N VAL A 406 31.28 -2.06 -14.25
CA VAL A 406 32.55 -2.69 -14.62
C VAL A 406 33.65 -1.64 -14.63
N SER A 407 34.78 -1.94 -13.99
CA SER A 407 35.99 -1.11 -14.00
C SER A 407 37.10 -1.79 -14.78
N GLN A 408 37.84 -0.99 -15.57
CA GLN A 408 39.02 -1.47 -16.25
C GLN A 408 40.10 -1.88 -15.26
N VAL A 409 40.71 -3.05 -15.48
CA VAL A 409 41.84 -3.55 -14.70
C VAL A 409 42.90 -4.07 -15.68
N VAL A 410 43.86 -3.22 -15.99
CA VAL A 410 44.89 -3.45 -17.04
C VAL A 410 45.80 -4.68 -16.79
N ASP A 411 45.98 -5.08 -15.53
CA ASP A 411 46.75 -6.28 -15.16
C ASP A 411 46.02 -7.60 -15.44
N ILE A 412 44.71 -7.56 -15.73
CA ILE A 412 43.89 -8.73 -16.04
C ILE A 412 43.50 -8.68 -17.50
N LYS A 413 44.14 -9.51 -18.32
CA LYS A 413 44.06 -9.42 -19.80
C LYS A 413 42.62 -9.55 -20.33
N GLN A 414 41.78 -10.30 -19.64
CA GLN A 414 40.39 -10.52 -20.04
C GLN A 414 39.54 -9.25 -19.99
N VAL A 415 39.92 -8.29 -19.14
CA VAL A 415 39.21 -7.01 -18.94
C VAL A 415 40.15 -5.79 -19.19
N ALA A 416 41.38 -6.03 -19.69
CA ALA A 416 42.32 -4.96 -19.90
C ALA A 416 41.83 -3.88 -20.89
N ASN A 417 41.06 -4.28 -21.89
CA ASN A 417 40.41 -3.39 -22.87
C ASN A 417 38.97 -3.01 -22.53
N PHE A 418 38.44 -3.53 -21.43
CA PHE A 418 37.09 -3.21 -21.00
C PHE A 418 37.06 -1.76 -20.48
N PRO A 419 36.20 -0.88 -20.99
CA PRO A 419 36.12 0.49 -20.46
C PRO A 419 35.48 0.49 -19.08
N ASP A 420 35.64 1.59 -18.33
CA ASP A 420 34.79 1.86 -17.17
C ASP A 420 33.35 2.10 -17.68
N ILE A 421 32.43 1.20 -17.41
CA ILE A 421 31.06 1.24 -17.94
C ILE A 421 30.06 0.71 -16.91
N VAL A 422 28.86 1.29 -16.91
CA VAL A 422 27.69 0.71 -16.23
C VAL A 422 26.92 -0.11 -17.27
N PHE A 423 27.04 -1.42 -17.16
CA PHE A 423 26.54 -2.37 -18.15
C PHE A 423 25.13 -2.87 -17.72
N PRO A 424 24.04 -2.59 -18.46
CA PRO A 424 22.71 -3.09 -18.15
C PRO A 424 22.62 -4.58 -18.45
N ILE A 425 22.07 -5.36 -17.52
CA ILE A 425 21.94 -6.81 -17.62
C ILE A 425 20.54 -7.22 -17.99
N LEU A 426 19.58 -6.76 -17.20
CA LEU A 426 18.15 -7.00 -17.40
C LEU A 426 17.33 -5.95 -16.66
N TRP A 427 16.08 -5.83 -16.99
CA TRP A 427 15.09 -5.20 -16.12
C TRP A 427 13.89 -6.10 -15.95
N PHE A 428 13.15 -5.88 -14.86
CA PHE A 428 11.96 -6.65 -14.58
C PHE A 428 10.84 -5.76 -14.05
N GLU A 429 9.61 -6.22 -14.29
CA GLU A 429 8.40 -5.67 -13.71
C GLU A 429 7.76 -6.74 -12.82
N GLU A 430 7.71 -6.50 -11.52
CA GLU A 430 6.92 -7.28 -10.57
C GLU A 430 5.63 -6.54 -10.29
N GLY A 431 4.49 -7.23 -10.35
CA GLY A 431 3.24 -6.53 -10.18
C GLY A 431 2.00 -7.38 -9.99
N ILE A 432 0.93 -6.65 -9.70
CA ILE A 432 -0.43 -7.16 -9.60
C ILE A 432 -1.28 -6.33 -10.56
N ASP A 433 -1.99 -6.99 -11.49
CA ASP A 433 -2.86 -6.32 -12.45
C ASP A 433 -4.21 -5.96 -11.86
N GLU A 434 -4.84 -6.94 -11.25
CA GLU A 434 -6.18 -6.82 -10.73
C GLU A 434 -6.35 -7.60 -9.42
N LEU A 435 -7.17 -7.03 -8.54
CA LEU A 435 -7.63 -7.74 -7.36
C LEU A 435 -8.72 -8.75 -7.74
N PRO A 436 -8.81 -9.90 -7.06
CA PRO A 436 -9.92 -10.83 -7.19
C PRO A 436 -11.27 -10.18 -6.86
N GLU A 437 -12.35 -10.68 -7.45
CA GLU A 437 -13.69 -10.12 -7.23
C GLU A 437 -14.14 -10.16 -5.76
N GLN A 438 -13.67 -11.11 -4.98
CA GLN A 438 -13.93 -11.17 -3.53
C GLN A 438 -13.38 -9.94 -2.81
N VAL A 439 -12.12 -9.56 -3.11
CA VAL A 439 -11.47 -8.36 -2.53
C VAL A 439 -12.13 -7.09 -3.05
N LYS A 440 -12.39 -7.02 -4.38
CA LYS A 440 -13.08 -5.86 -4.99
C LYS A 440 -14.47 -5.63 -4.37
N SER A 441 -15.25 -6.70 -4.16
CA SER A 441 -16.58 -6.59 -3.56
C SER A 441 -16.53 -6.07 -2.13
N LEU A 442 -15.57 -6.54 -1.32
CA LEU A 442 -15.36 -6.05 0.03
C LEU A 442 -14.94 -4.58 0.04
N LEU A 443 -14.00 -4.19 -0.83
CA LEU A 443 -13.56 -2.79 -0.97
C LEU A 443 -14.73 -1.87 -1.39
N ARG A 444 -15.56 -2.29 -2.35
CA ARG A 444 -16.78 -1.54 -2.74
C ARG A 444 -17.76 -1.42 -1.57
N LEU A 445 -18.00 -2.52 -0.84
CA LEU A 445 -18.87 -2.50 0.33
C LEU A 445 -18.34 -1.53 1.39
N ALA A 446 -17.05 -1.57 1.71
CA ALA A 446 -16.44 -0.73 2.73
C ALA A 446 -16.35 0.75 2.35
N THR A 447 -16.19 1.08 1.06
CA THR A 447 -15.93 2.46 0.63
C THR A 447 -17.12 3.17 -0.01
N GLN A 448 -18.01 2.46 -0.71
CA GLN A 448 -19.12 3.06 -1.45
C GLN A 448 -20.43 3.04 -0.68
N VAL A 449 -20.69 1.97 0.09
CA VAL A 449 -21.96 1.84 0.82
C VAL A 449 -22.09 2.83 1.98
N PRO A 450 -21.07 3.06 2.83
CA PRO A 450 -21.20 3.93 3.98
C PRO A 450 -21.58 5.39 3.65
N PRO A 451 -21.00 6.07 2.63
CA PRO A 451 -21.44 7.42 2.27
C PRO A 451 -22.90 7.49 1.84
N VAL A 452 -23.36 6.50 1.07
CA VAL A 452 -24.76 6.40 0.64
C VAL A 452 -25.69 6.14 1.84
N ALA A 453 -25.33 5.18 2.68
CA ALA A 453 -26.09 4.87 3.90
C ALA A 453 -26.16 6.07 4.85
N ARG A 454 -25.05 6.79 5.07
CA ARG A 454 -25.05 8.02 5.85
C ARG A 454 -26.06 9.03 5.31
N ASN A 455 -26.03 9.29 4.00
CA ASN A 455 -26.92 10.26 3.37
C ASN A 455 -28.38 9.82 3.46
N ALA A 456 -28.67 8.56 3.17
CA ALA A 456 -30.03 8.01 3.28
C ALA A 456 -30.57 8.08 4.72
N LEU A 457 -29.79 7.68 5.71
CA LEU A 457 -30.17 7.73 7.12
C LEU A 457 -30.32 9.17 7.62
N SER A 458 -29.33 10.04 7.36
CA SER A 458 -29.35 11.41 7.87
C SER A 458 -30.49 12.24 7.25
N TYR A 459 -30.60 12.27 5.93
CA TYR A 459 -31.64 13.04 5.25
C TYR A 459 -33.03 12.39 5.39
N GLY A 460 -33.13 11.06 5.30
CA GLY A 460 -34.38 10.34 5.42
C GLY A 460 -35.00 10.49 6.81
N LEU A 461 -34.24 10.21 7.88
CA LEU A 461 -34.72 10.35 9.25
C LEU A 461 -35.04 11.81 9.61
N SER A 462 -34.20 12.76 9.17
CA SER A 462 -34.45 14.19 9.39
C SER A 462 -35.70 14.66 8.67
N ALA A 463 -35.92 14.28 7.43
CA ALA A 463 -37.11 14.66 6.66
C ALA A 463 -38.40 14.08 7.29
N ILE A 464 -38.41 12.81 7.69
CA ILE A 464 -39.52 12.18 8.38
C ILE A 464 -39.76 12.88 9.71
N GLY A 465 -38.72 13.15 10.50
CA GLY A 465 -38.81 13.87 11.77
C GLY A 465 -39.43 15.25 11.62
N ILE A 466 -38.96 16.05 10.65
CA ILE A 466 -39.52 17.38 10.35
C ILE A 466 -41.01 17.30 9.95
N LEU A 467 -41.36 16.35 9.06
CA LEU A 467 -42.74 16.17 8.61
C LEU A 467 -43.66 15.84 9.79
N LEU A 468 -43.25 14.92 10.66
CA LEU A 468 -44.01 14.54 11.85
C LEU A 468 -44.13 15.69 12.86
N ILE A 469 -43.10 16.54 13.04
CA ILE A 469 -43.14 17.74 13.86
C ILE A 469 -44.21 18.71 13.31
N LEU A 470 -44.17 18.99 12.00
CA LEU A 470 -45.13 19.88 11.35
C LEU A 470 -46.57 19.35 11.50
N LEU A 471 -46.79 18.06 11.31
CA LEU A 471 -48.09 17.42 11.51
C LEU A 471 -48.53 17.51 12.97
N ALA A 472 -47.66 17.19 13.93
CA ALA A 472 -48.00 17.26 15.35
C ALA A 472 -48.33 18.71 15.78
N VAL A 473 -47.50 19.69 15.37
CA VAL A 473 -47.71 21.11 15.67
C VAL A 473 -49.05 21.60 15.07
N THR A 474 -49.30 21.32 13.79
CA THR A 474 -50.58 21.71 13.16
C THR A 474 -51.79 21.10 13.83
N CYS A 475 -51.73 19.81 14.25
CA CYS A 475 -52.81 19.16 15.00
C CYS A 475 -52.98 19.75 16.40
N LEU A 476 -51.89 20.08 17.10
CA LEU A 476 -51.96 20.73 18.43
C LEU A 476 -52.55 22.16 18.32
N ILE A 477 -52.17 22.97 17.35
CA ILE A 477 -52.72 24.30 17.10
C ILE A 477 -54.24 24.19 16.79
N ARG A 478 -54.61 23.29 15.85
CA ARG A 478 -56.04 23.08 15.53
C ARG A 478 -56.84 22.63 16.74
N SER A 479 -56.28 21.79 17.58
CA SER A 479 -56.93 21.34 18.83
C SER A 479 -57.07 22.46 19.84
N SER A 480 -56.06 23.32 19.98
CA SER A 480 -56.10 24.51 20.86
C SER A 480 -57.14 25.55 20.39
N HIS A 481 -57.18 25.84 19.08
CA HIS A 481 -58.19 26.72 18.50
C HIS A 481 -59.62 26.20 18.71
N ARG A 482 -59.85 24.89 18.56
CA ARG A 482 -61.15 24.28 18.78
C ARG A 482 -61.57 24.37 20.25
N GLN A 483 -60.66 24.27 21.20
CA GLN A 483 -60.95 24.46 22.64
C GLN A 483 -61.24 25.90 22.99
N SER A 484 -60.59 26.90 22.39
CA SER A 484 -60.85 28.32 22.59
C SER A 484 -62.24 28.71 22.04
N THR A 485 -62.62 28.21 20.84
CA THR A 485 -63.96 28.44 20.26
C THR A 485 -65.07 27.83 21.11
N LEU A 486 -64.92 26.59 21.63
CA LEU A 486 -65.87 25.98 22.52
C LEU A 486 -65.98 26.69 23.89
N ARG A 487 -64.96 27.30 24.43
CA ARG A 487 -64.97 28.15 25.62
C ARG A 487 -65.74 29.46 25.39
N LEU A 488 -65.56 30.11 24.22
CA LEU A 488 -66.30 31.31 23.85
C LEU A 488 -67.78 31.03 23.67
N GLU A 489 -68.18 29.96 23.02
CA GLU A 489 -69.59 29.54 22.90
C GLU A 489 -70.21 29.18 24.25
N GLY A 490 -69.44 28.52 25.17
CA GLY A 490 -69.94 28.23 26.54
C GLY A 490 -70.18 29.48 27.41
N HIS A 491 -69.48 30.62 27.14
CA HIS A 491 -69.73 31.87 27.86
C HIS A 491 -70.93 32.68 27.30
N VAL A 492 -71.33 32.46 26.04
CA VAL A 492 -72.46 33.17 25.41
C VAL A 492 -73.84 32.59 25.84
N VAL A 493 -73.92 31.35 26.41
CA VAL A 493 -75.16 30.68 26.79
C VAL A 493 -75.59 30.96 28.26
N ALA A 494 -74.82 31.68 29.06
CA ALA A 494 -75.11 32.06 30.42
C ALA A 494 -75.68 33.51 30.50
N LYS A 495 -76.84 33.76 29.88
CA LYS A 495 -77.58 35.02 30.08
C LYS A 495 -78.64 34.74 31.22
N PRO A 496 -78.71 35.60 32.27
CA PRO A 496 -79.67 35.41 33.35
C PRO A 496 -81.12 35.74 32.92
N PRO A 497 -82.13 35.14 33.50
CA PRO A 497 -83.53 35.41 33.13
C PRO A 497 -84.00 36.77 33.63
N PRO A 498 -85.05 37.40 32.99
CA PRO A 498 -85.48 38.77 33.28
C PRO A 498 -86.31 38.81 34.58
N THR A 499 -86.06 39.85 35.34
CA THR A 499 -86.82 40.28 36.50
C THR A 499 -88.17 40.83 36.09
N THR A 500 -89.27 40.33 36.67
CA THR A 500 -90.58 40.96 36.75
C THR A 500 -90.91 41.34 38.20
N SER A 501 -91.15 42.63 38.40
CA SER A 501 -91.70 43.24 39.63
C SER A 501 -93.22 43.35 39.54
N PRO A 502 -93.97 43.96 40.54
CA PRO A 502 -94.40 43.38 41.81
C PRO A 502 -95.93 43.51 41.97
N SER A 503 -96.52 42.89 42.91
CA SER A 503 -97.75 43.44 43.53
C SER A 503 -97.94 42.94 44.99
N LYS A 504 -98.18 43.99 45.78
CA LYS A 504 -98.69 44.04 47.14
C LYS A 504 -99.62 42.90 47.63
N ASP A 505 -99.56 42.54 48.84
CA ASP A 505 -100.29 42.85 50.02
C ASP A 505 -100.06 41.81 51.11
N SER A 506 -99.80 42.30 52.22
CA SER A 506 -100.34 42.42 53.55
C SER A 506 -100.32 41.18 54.45
N ASN A 507 -99.95 41.48 55.67
CA ASN A 507 -100.26 40.80 56.97
C ASN A 507 -99.70 39.42 57.22
N GLY A 508 -99.07 39.13 58.28
CA GLY A 508 -99.04 39.63 59.63
C GLY A 508 -98.59 38.50 60.56
N TYR A 509 -98.01 38.88 61.66
CA TYR A 509 -97.82 38.10 62.93
C TYR A 509 -96.83 36.95 62.96
N GLU A 510 -95.83 37.24 63.63
CA GLU A 510 -95.47 37.07 65.03
C GLU A 510 -94.96 35.69 65.44
N LEU A 511 -93.92 35.82 66.11
CA LEU A 511 -93.48 35.18 67.35
C LEU A 511 -92.64 33.88 67.32
N ASN A 512 -91.53 34.13 67.87
CA ASN A 512 -90.86 33.40 68.99
C ASN A 512 -90.14 32.03 68.69
N SER A 513 -89.00 32.04 68.96
CA SER A 513 -88.17 31.82 70.15
C SER A 513 -87.39 30.50 70.16
N ARG A 514 -86.14 30.60 70.51
CA ARG A 514 -85.30 29.66 71.29
C ARG A 514 -85.08 28.24 70.74
N ARG A 515 -83.88 27.82 70.52
CA ARG A 515 -82.64 27.74 71.33
C ARG A 515 -81.48 27.44 70.41
#